data_43ee53fa9f8b28e201b63503e4982e66
#
_entry.id   43ee53fa9f8b28e201b63503e4982e66
#
_cell.length_a   1.000
_cell.length_b   1.000
_cell.length_c   1.000
_cell.angle_alpha   90.00
_cell.angle_beta   90.00
_cell.angle_gamma   90.00
#
_symmetry.space_group_name_H-M   'P 1'
#
loop_
_entity.id
_entity.type
_entity.pdbx_description
1 polymer ?
#
loop_
_entity_poly.entity_id
_entity_poly.type
_entity_poly.pdbx_seq_one_letter_code
_entity_poly.pdbx_strand_id
1 'polypeptide(L)'
;MSGKFKRIVALVSDAMQDELTWRKTWQSQSGLQQNWISKRAYTGTNQITTMISAWKNEYKSPYWLTYKQVQELGGNVKGQTATPAIFYGTGEDKDTEKKYKFAKLYNLFNIEQTGIELPTIKLRQTKLERPFEIPEALQVKIDCDSHHNPCYSPVTDTVKMPLPGQFVSDDSYQSTLYHECIHATGHSKRLDRELTGRFGSEDYAKEELVAELGSVFLCAELGVNYDLKQHASYIQSWQKAIESDPNYLLTASSAAQKAAEYCMSQFRMMRQYDKEVA
;
A
#
# COMPACT_ATOMS: atom_id res chain seq x y z
N MET A 1 -15.39 20.64 -1.93
CA MET A 1 -14.02 20.27 -2.26
C MET A 1 -13.85 20.00 -3.75
N SER A 2 -12.77 20.46 -4.31
CA SER A 2 -12.60 20.70 -5.73
C SER A 2 -12.64 19.43 -6.58
N GLY A 3 -13.20 19.54 -7.80
CA GLY A 3 -13.11 18.51 -8.83
C GLY A 3 -11.70 18.01 -9.18
N LYS A 4 -10.69 18.49 -8.43
CA LYS A 4 -9.27 18.21 -8.57
C LYS A 4 -8.92 16.73 -8.37
N PHE A 5 -9.58 16.04 -7.42
CA PHE A 5 -9.31 14.63 -7.13
C PHE A 5 -10.36 13.66 -7.69
N LYS A 6 -11.36 14.14 -8.45
CA LYS A 6 -12.44 13.30 -8.99
C LYS A 6 -11.95 12.04 -9.71
N ARG A 7 -10.88 12.15 -10.50
CA ARG A 7 -10.34 11.00 -11.24
C ARG A 7 -9.72 9.94 -10.34
N ILE A 8 -9.08 10.36 -9.24
CA ILE A 8 -8.51 9.44 -8.25
C ILE A 8 -9.63 8.77 -7.47
N VAL A 9 -10.59 9.55 -6.98
CA VAL A 9 -11.76 9.01 -6.27
C VAL A 9 -12.50 8.00 -7.14
N ALA A 10 -12.83 8.35 -8.40
CA ALA A 10 -13.52 7.45 -9.31
C ALA A 10 -12.75 6.14 -9.52
N LEU A 11 -11.42 6.21 -9.73
CA LEU A 11 -10.60 5.04 -9.95
C LEU A 11 -10.60 4.10 -8.72
N VAL A 12 -10.52 4.65 -7.52
CA VAL A 12 -10.53 3.88 -6.27
C VAL A 12 -11.93 3.36 -5.97
N SER A 13 -12.97 4.18 -6.14
CA SER A 13 -14.37 3.79 -5.95
C SER A 13 -14.78 2.65 -6.89
N ASP A 14 -14.33 2.69 -8.15
CA ASP A 14 -14.54 1.61 -9.12
C ASP A 14 -13.91 0.28 -8.63
N ALA A 15 -12.73 0.32 -8.02
CA ALA A 15 -12.08 -0.86 -7.46
C ALA A 15 -12.78 -1.38 -6.20
N MET A 16 -13.49 -0.51 -5.48
CA MET A 16 -14.26 -0.82 -4.26
C MET A 16 -15.71 -1.22 -4.53
N GLN A 17 -16.11 -1.56 -5.76
CA GLN A 17 -17.50 -1.92 -6.08
C GLN A 17 -18.00 -3.11 -5.27
N ASP A 18 -17.13 -4.09 -5.05
CA ASP A 18 -17.40 -5.28 -4.24
C ASP A 18 -16.08 -5.86 -3.69
N GLU A 19 -16.20 -6.75 -2.70
CA GLU A 19 -15.05 -7.40 -2.06
C GLU A 19 -14.16 -8.15 -3.05
N LEU A 20 -14.77 -8.86 -3.99
CA LEU A 20 -14.03 -9.69 -4.94
C LEU A 20 -13.17 -8.84 -5.87
N THR A 21 -13.73 -7.72 -6.36
CA THR A 21 -13.02 -6.75 -7.21
C THR A 21 -11.89 -6.11 -6.44
N TRP A 22 -12.14 -5.64 -5.22
CA TRP A 22 -11.14 -5.05 -4.34
C TRP A 22 -9.98 -6.02 -4.07
N ARG A 23 -10.29 -7.26 -3.68
CA ARG A 23 -9.29 -8.29 -3.41
C ARG A 23 -8.46 -8.65 -4.64
N LYS A 24 -9.10 -8.86 -5.79
CA LYS A 24 -8.43 -9.17 -7.07
C LYS A 24 -7.46 -8.06 -7.51
N THR A 25 -7.76 -6.80 -7.17
CA THR A 25 -6.89 -5.66 -7.45
C THR A 25 -5.48 -5.88 -6.88
N TRP A 26 -5.36 -6.55 -5.75
CA TRP A 26 -4.09 -6.72 -5.03
C TRP A 26 -3.39 -8.07 -5.29
N GLN A 27 -4.11 -9.09 -5.75
CA GLN A 27 -3.59 -10.45 -5.93
C GLN A 27 -2.58 -10.62 -7.08
N SER A 28 -2.59 -9.75 -8.07
CA SER A 28 -1.80 -9.92 -9.30
C SER A 28 -0.63 -8.94 -9.42
N GLN A 29 -0.18 -8.37 -8.32
CA GLN A 29 0.83 -7.32 -8.36
C GLN A 29 2.24 -7.87 -8.59
N SER A 30 2.96 -7.26 -9.54
CA SER A 30 4.36 -7.55 -9.86
C SER A 30 5.35 -6.81 -8.93
N GLY A 31 4.98 -6.59 -7.67
CA GLY A 31 5.72 -5.80 -6.71
C GLY A 31 5.29 -4.33 -6.66
N LEU A 32 6.03 -3.51 -5.92
CA LEU A 32 5.75 -2.07 -5.82
C LEU A 32 5.88 -1.38 -7.17
N GLN A 33 4.88 -0.56 -7.50
CA GLN A 33 4.88 0.23 -8.72
C GLN A 33 5.92 1.35 -8.62
N GLN A 34 6.70 1.58 -9.67
CA GLN A 34 7.84 2.49 -9.62
C GLN A 34 8.05 3.27 -10.92
N ASN A 35 8.70 4.41 -10.81
CA ASN A 35 9.09 5.18 -11.98
C ASN A 35 10.26 4.50 -12.71
N TRP A 36 10.14 4.29 -14.01
CA TRP A 36 11.15 3.60 -14.81
C TRP A 36 12.52 4.30 -14.80
N ILE A 37 12.55 5.64 -14.87
CA ILE A 37 13.82 6.40 -14.94
C ILE A 37 14.50 6.42 -13.58
N SER A 38 13.79 6.87 -12.54
CA SER A 38 14.39 7.06 -11.21
C SER A 38 14.53 5.78 -10.40
N LYS A 39 13.84 4.70 -10.81
CA LYS A 39 13.73 3.43 -10.08
C LYS A 39 13.15 3.58 -8.65
N ARG A 40 12.53 4.73 -8.35
CA ARG A 40 11.87 4.97 -7.07
C ARG A 40 10.45 4.44 -7.12
N ALA A 41 10.07 3.72 -6.08
CA ALA A 41 8.68 3.30 -5.88
C ALA A 41 7.79 4.54 -5.68
N TYR A 42 6.58 4.47 -6.21
CA TYR A 42 5.53 5.42 -5.83
C TYR A 42 5.11 5.16 -4.38
N THR A 43 4.52 6.15 -3.74
CA THR A 43 4.15 6.09 -2.33
C THR A 43 2.69 6.51 -2.12
N GLY A 44 2.07 6.00 -1.06
CA GLY A 44 0.72 6.37 -0.63
C GLY A 44 -0.30 6.26 -1.77
N THR A 45 -1.09 7.30 -1.99
CA THR A 45 -2.15 7.31 -3.01
C THR A 45 -1.64 7.00 -4.41
N ASN A 46 -0.41 7.42 -4.77
CA ASN A 46 0.13 7.13 -6.10
C ASN A 46 0.44 5.64 -6.28
N GLN A 47 0.86 4.95 -5.22
CA GLN A 47 1.03 3.51 -5.25
C GLN A 47 -0.31 2.81 -5.49
N ILE A 48 -1.37 3.25 -4.78
CA ILE A 48 -2.72 2.70 -4.93
C ILE A 48 -3.25 2.91 -6.36
N THR A 49 -3.19 4.14 -6.88
CA THR A 49 -3.73 4.43 -8.23
C THR A 49 -3.01 3.66 -9.33
N THR A 50 -1.69 3.51 -9.22
CA THR A 50 -0.92 2.74 -10.20
C THR A 50 -1.19 1.23 -10.08
N MET A 51 -1.32 0.69 -8.87
CA MET A 51 -1.70 -0.71 -8.66
C MET A 51 -3.10 -1.02 -9.23
N ILE A 52 -4.10 -0.20 -8.91
CA ILE A 52 -5.47 -0.34 -9.45
C ILE A 52 -5.47 -0.28 -10.97
N SER A 53 -4.75 0.69 -11.56
CA SER A 53 -4.65 0.81 -13.01
C SER A 53 -3.90 -0.38 -13.65
N ALA A 54 -2.85 -0.89 -13.01
CA ALA A 54 -2.14 -2.07 -13.47
C ALA A 54 -3.07 -3.28 -13.53
N TRP A 55 -3.82 -3.53 -12.46
CA TRP A 55 -4.80 -4.61 -12.43
C TRP A 55 -5.91 -4.43 -13.47
N LYS A 56 -6.54 -3.26 -13.53
CA LYS A 56 -7.68 -2.98 -14.44
C LYS A 56 -7.32 -3.14 -15.91
N ASN A 57 -6.07 -2.88 -16.27
CA ASN A 57 -5.57 -2.97 -17.64
C ASN A 57 -4.66 -4.19 -17.87
N GLU A 58 -4.55 -5.08 -16.89
CA GLU A 58 -3.76 -6.33 -16.94
C GLU A 58 -2.26 -6.11 -17.22
N TYR A 59 -1.70 -4.93 -16.85
CA TYR A 59 -0.28 -4.66 -17.01
C TYR A 59 0.56 -5.57 -16.12
N LYS A 60 1.57 -6.18 -16.71
CA LYS A 60 2.54 -7.06 -16.00
C LYS A 60 3.75 -6.30 -15.50
N SER A 61 4.05 -5.15 -16.10
CA SER A 61 5.18 -4.32 -15.73
C SER A 61 4.83 -3.38 -14.56
N PRO A 62 5.68 -3.28 -13.52
CA PRO A 62 5.50 -2.32 -12.43
C PRO A 62 6.05 -0.93 -12.78
N TYR A 63 6.46 -0.69 -14.03
CA TYR A 63 7.15 0.52 -14.42
C TYR A 63 6.22 1.54 -15.07
N TRP A 64 6.37 2.79 -14.62
CA TRP A 64 5.54 3.91 -15.05
C TRP A 64 6.40 5.12 -15.44
N LEU A 65 5.86 5.91 -16.36
CA LEU A 65 6.51 7.10 -16.91
C LEU A 65 5.51 8.27 -16.93
N THR A 66 6.02 9.49 -16.77
CA THR A 66 5.26 10.70 -17.12
C THR A 66 5.23 10.87 -18.64
N TYR A 67 4.29 11.67 -19.17
CA TYR A 67 4.20 11.96 -20.59
C TYR A 67 5.54 12.50 -21.15
N LYS A 68 6.19 13.42 -20.43
CA LYS A 68 7.49 13.98 -20.84
C LYS A 68 8.57 12.89 -20.94
N GLN A 69 8.63 12.00 -19.96
CA GLN A 69 9.59 10.88 -19.98
C GLN A 69 9.33 9.91 -21.14
N VAL A 70 8.06 9.65 -21.48
CA VAL A 70 7.72 8.84 -22.65
C VAL A 70 8.25 9.49 -23.93
N GLN A 71 8.06 10.80 -24.11
CA GLN A 71 8.56 11.50 -25.28
C GLN A 71 10.09 11.51 -25.35
N GLU A 72 10.77 11.75 -24.22
CA GLU A 72 12.23 11.74 -24.14
C GLU A 72 12.84 10.38 -24.48
N LEU A 73 12.10 9.29 -24.26
CA LEU A 73 12.48 7.92 -24.61
C LEU A 73 12.03 7.49 -26.01
N GLY A 74 11.42 8.40 -26.77
CA GLY A 74 10.93 8.10 -28.13
C GLY A 74 9.63 7.27 -28.18
N GLY A 75 8.94 7.10 -27.04
CA GLY A 75 7.68 6.39 -26.97
C GLY A 75 6.48 7.25 -27.37
N ASN A 76 5.29 6.61 -27.49
CA ASN A 76 4.05 7.24 -27.85
C ASN A 76 2.89 6.69 -27.01
N VAL A 77 2.00 7.59 -26.56
CA VAL A 77 0.80 7.25 -25.77
C VAL A 77 -0.50 7.78 -26.40
N LYS A 78 -0.48 8.01 -27.72
CA LYS A 78 -1.67 8.46 -28.44
C LYS A 78 -2.79 7.41 -28.32
N GLY A 79 -3.96 7.84 -27.89
CA GLY A 79 -5.11 6.96 -27.67
C GLY A 79 -5.07 6.18 -26.35
N GLN A 80 -4.02 6.31 -25.54
CA GLN A 80 -3.90 5.62 -24.25
C GLN A 80 -4.56 6.40 -23.11
N THR A 81 -5.12 5.68 -22.15
CA THR A 81 -5.69 6.27 -20.93
C THR A 81 -4.63 6.43 -19.85
N ALA A 82 -4.47 7.66 -19.40
CA ALA A 82 -3.50 7.98 -18.34
C ALA A 82 -4.02 7.67 -16.94
N THR A 83 -3.15 7.16 -16.08
CA THR A 83 -3.39 6.99 -14.66
C THR A 83 -3.14 8.30 -13.91
N PRO A 84 -4.10 8.79 -13.10
CA PRO A 84 -3.92 10.00 -12.32
C PRO A 84 -2.97 9.77 -11.14
N ALA A 85 -2.07 10.72 -10.92
CA ALA A 85 -1.16 10.75 -9.78
C ALA A 85 -1.07 12.17 -9.19
N ILE A 86 -0.57 12.26 -7.96
CA ILE A 86 -0.43 13.51 -7.21
C ILE A 86 1.05 13.81 -7.01
N PHE A 87 1.46 15.01 -7.38
CA PHE A 87 2.74 15.59 -6.99
C PHE A 87 2.51 16.57 -5.84
N TYR A 88 3.21 16.35 -4.75
CA TYR A 88 3.28 17.29 -3.63
C TYR A 88 4.57 18.08 -3.73
N GLY A 89 4.45 19.39 -3.69
CA GLY A 89 5.59 20.30 -3.77
C GLY A 89 5.52 21.40 -2.71
N THR A 90 6.64 22.08 -2.54
CA THR A 90 6.73 23.31 -1.75
C THR A 90 7.03 24.44 -2.73
N GLY A 91 6.22 25.49 -2.69
CA GLY A 91 6.45 26.75 -3.40
C GLY A 91 6.85 27.83 -2.41
N GLU A 92 7.38 28.92 -2.91
CA GLU A 92 7.68 30.13 -2.18
C GLU A 92 6.94 31.28 -2.86
N ASP A 93 6.17 32.03 -2.06
CA ASP A 93 5.48 33.21 -2.53
C ASP A 93 6.50 34.32 -2.76
N LYS A 94 6.51 34.89 -3.97
CA LYS A 94 7.53 35.87 -4.38
C LYS A 94 7.45 37.21 -3.67
N ASP A 95 6.28 37.55 -3.15
CA ASP A 95 6.02 38.85 -2.52
C ASP A 95 6.21 38.78 -0.99
N THR A 96 5.93 37.63 -0.41
CA THR A 96 5.97 37.44 1.06
C THR A 96 7.09 36.52 1.53
N GLU A 97 7.83 35.89 0.64
CA GLU A 97 8.88 34.87 0.94
C GLU A 97 8.35 33.66 1.77
N LYS A 98 7.03 33.53 1.93
CA LYS A 98 6.40 32.47 2.68
C LYS A 98 6.36 31.17 1.87
N LYS A 99 6.84 30.10 2.46
CA LYS A 99 6.74 28.76 1.88
C LYS A 99 5.32 28.23 2.02
N TYR A 100 4.78 27.69 0.93
CA TYR A 100 3.49 27.04 0.92
C TYR A 100 3.59 25.63 0.30
N LYS A 101 2.76 24.71 0.79
CA LYS A 101 2.64 23.35 0.21
C LYS A 101 1.54 23.36 -0.86
N PHE A 102 1.79 22.68 -1.96
CA PHE A 102 0.77 22.52 -3.00
C PHE A 102 0.71 21.05 -3.46
N ALA A 103 -0.48 20.68 -3.97
CA ALA A 103 -0.70 19.41 -4.64
C ALA A 103 -1.11 19.66 -6.09
N LYS A 104 -0.44 18.99 -7.03
CA LYS A 104 -0.71 19.06 -8.46
C LYS A 104 -0.99 17.67 -9.01
N LEU A 105 -2.07 17.53 -9.78
CA LEU A 105 -2.31 16.30 -10.54
C LEU A 105 -1.39 16.22 -11.75
N TYR A 106 -0.91 15.04 -12.02
CA TYR A 106 -0.18 14.70 -13.23
C TYR A 106 -0.61 13.31 -13.73
N ASN A 107 -0.19 12.97 -14.92
CA ASN A 107 -0.55 11.74 -15.59
C ASN A 107 0.65 10.79 -15.65
N LEU A 108 0.38 9.52 -15.36
CA LEU A 108 1.31 8.42 -15.53
C LEU A 108 0.80 7.46 -16.59
N PHE A 109 1.73 6.84 -17.28
CA PHE A 109 1.49 5.78 -18.25
C PHE A 109 2.33 4.58 -17.87
N ASN A 110 1.71 3.39 -17.86
CA ASN A 110 2.49 2.17 -17.72
C ASN A 110 3.38 2.02 -18.96
N ILE A 111 4.56 1.46 -18.77
CA ILE A 111 5.52 1.33 -19.87
C ILE A 111 4.96 0.47 -21.03
N GLU A 112 4.08 -0.48 -20.74
CA GLU A 112 3.39 -1.31 -21.75
C GLU A 112 2.45 -0.49 -22.66
N GLN A 113 2.06 0.72 -22.26
CA GLN A 113 1.27 1.63 -23.08
C GLN A 113 2.11 2.44 -24.07
N THR A 114 3.43 2.42 -23.97
CA THR A 114 4.30 3.43 -24.57
C THR A 114 5.00 2.99 -25.86
N GLY A 115 4.97 1.70 -26.17
CA GLY A 115 5.75 1.12 -27.29
C GLY A 115 7.26 1.13 -27.07
N ILE A 116 7.74 1.47 -25.86
CA ILE A 116 9.16 1.43 -25.51
C ILE A 116 9.55 -0.02 -25.21
N GLU A 117 10.54 -0.54 -25.90
CA GLU A 117 11.10 -1.86 -25.59
C GLU A 117 11.88 -1.81 -24.27
N LEU A 118 11.54 -2.73 -23.38
CA LEU A 118 12.24 -2.91 -22.12
C LEU A 118 13.20 -4.10 -22.19
N PRO A 119 14.38 -3.99 -21.61
CA PRO A 119 15.18 -5.18 -21.33
C PRO A 119 14.42 -6.08 -20.34
N THR A 120 14.58 -7.39 -20.45
CA THR A 120 14.05 -8.35 -19.50
C THR A 120 14.55 -8.02 -18.09
N ILE A 121 13.66 -7.57 -17.21
CA ILE A 121 14.02 -7.15 -15.87
C ILE A 121 13.52 -8.21 -14.89
N LYS A 122 14.46 -8.78 -14.13
CA LYS A 122 14.10 -9.58 -12.96
C LYS A 122 13.70 -8.64 -11.83
N LEU A 123 12.43 -8.70 -11.45
CA LEU A 123 11.95 -7.97 -10.27
C LEU A 123 12.71 -8.46 -9.04
N ARG A 124 13.25 -7.51 -8.29
CA ARG A 124 13.94 -7.81 -7.05
C ARG A 124 12.88 -7.81 -5.94
N GLN A 125 12.48 -9.01 -5.52
CA GLN A 125 11.64 -9.19 -4.34
C GLN A 125 12.53 -9.51 -3.14
N THR A 126 12.22 -8.93 -2.00
CA THR A 126 12.88 -9.28 -0.74
C THR A 126 12.22 -10.55 -0.23
N LYS A 127 12.89 -11.69 -0.38
CA LYS A 127 12.34 -12.97 0.09
C LYS A 127 12.60 -13.14 1.58
N LEU A 128 11.56 -13.45 2.34
CA LEU A 128 11.68 -13.88 3.73
C LEU A 128 12.24 -15.30 3.79
N GLU A 129 13.02 -15.58 4.82
CA GLU A 129 13.54 -16.93 5.11
C GLU A 129 12.60 -17.69 6.05
N ARG A 130 11.93 -16.95 6.93
CA ARG A 130 10.99 -17.46 7.94
C ARG A 130 9.70 -16.63 7.96
N PRO A 131 8.54 -17.23 8.22
CA PRO A 131 7.24 -16.51 8.16
C PRO A 131 7.09 -15.42 9.23
N PHE A 132 7.82 -15.47 10.34
CA PHE A 132 7.68 -14.56 11.47
C PHE A 132 8.73 -13.43 11.55
N GLU A 133 9.55 -13.24 10.52
CA GLU A 133 10.61 -12.22 10.56
C GLU A 133 10.08 -10.78 10.73
N ILE A 134 8.91 -10.46 10.19
CA ILE A 134 8.31 -9.13 10.36
C ILE A 134 7.88 -8.88 11.80
N PRO A 135 7.06 -9.74 12.45
CA PRO A 135 6.73 -9.56 13.85
C PRO A 135 7.95 -9.63 14.81
N GLU A 136 8.94 -10.46 14.52
CA GLU A 136 10.21 -10.49 15.26
C GLU A 136 10.93 -9.14 15.17
N ALA A 137 11.07 -8.59 13.97
CA ALA A 137 11.69 -7.28 13.76
C ALA A 137 10.93 -6.14 14.46
N LEU A 138 9.61 -6.21 14.54
CA LEU A 138 8.77 -5.27 15.29
C LEU A 138 8.82 -5.48 16.80
N GLN A 139 9.44 -6.56 17.28
CA GLN A 139 9.43 -6.97 18.69
C GLN A 139 8.01 -7.10 19.25
N VAL A 140 7.09 -7.61 18.43
CA VAL A 140 5.71 -7.87 18.83
C VAL A 140 5.53 -9.35 19.16
N LYS A 141 4.83 -9.63 20.26
CA LYS A 141 4.53 -11.02 20.65
C LYS A 141 3.52 -11.63 19.68
N ILE A 142 3.77 -12.88 19.27
CA ILE A 142 2.81 -13.70 18.52
C ILE A 142 2.24 -14.76 19.45
N ASP A 143 0.91 -14.88 19.43
CA ASP A 143 0.16 -15.89 20.16
C ASP A 143 -0.70 -16.67 19.15
N CYS A 144 -0.31 -17.91 18.85
CA CYS A 144 -0.96 -18.78 17.87
C CYS A 144 -1.76 -19.87 18.58
N ASP A 145 -3.07 -19.92 18.34
CA ASP A 145 -3.95 -20.96 18.84
C ASP A 145 -5.09 -21.24 17.84
N SER A 146 -5.58 -22.50 17.80
CA SER A 146 -6.65 -22.90 16.87
C SER A 146 -7.98 -22.19 17.08
N HIS A 147 -8.20 -21.58 18.24
CA HIS A 147 -9.42 -20.85 18.60
C HIS A 147 -9.28 -19.33 18.43
N HIS A 148 -8.10 -18.84 18.06
CA HIS A 148 -7.92 -17.41 17.84
C HIS A 148 -8.57 -16.95 16.53
N ASN A 149 -9.14 -15.75 16.59
CA ASN A 149 -9.37 -14.93 15.40
C ASN A 149 -8.16 -14.00 15.22
N PRO A 150 -7.72 -13.71 13.99
CA PRO A 150 -6.66 -12.76 13.76
C PRO A 150 -7.02 -11.42 14.41
N CYS A 151 -6.14 -10.90 15.26
CA CYS A 151 -6.26 -9.56 15.81
C CYS A 151 -4.96 -9.10 16.48
N TYR A 152 -4.72 -7.80 16.44
CA TYR A 152 -3.71 -7.16 17.28
C TYR A 152 -4.35 -6.58 18.55
N SER A 153 -3.74 -6.84 19.71
CA SER A 153 -4.12 -6.27 21.01
C SER A 153 -3.13 -5.19 21.43
N PRO A 154 -3.50 -3.89 21.39
CA PRO A 154 -2.59 -2.81 21.82
C PRO A 154 -2.31 -2.84 23.32
N VAL A 155 -3.21 -3.39 24.14
CA VAL A 155 -3.03 -3.47 25.62
C VAL A 155 -1.90 -4.43 25.99
N THR A 156 -1.78 -5.56 25.28
CA THR A 156 -0.75 -6.59 25.56
C THR A 156 0.38 -6.59 24.56
N ASP A 157 0.33 -5.70 23.59
CA ASP A 157 1.27 -5.63 22.44
C ASP A 157 1.48 -7.01 21.80
N THR A 158 0.37 -7.68 21.49
CA THR A 158 0.34 -9.08 21.04
C THR A 158 -0.52 -9.22 19.78
N VAL A 159 0.01 -9.87 18.76
CA VAL A 159 -0.75 -10.35 17.61
C VAL A 159 -1.24 -11.76 17.89
N LYS A 160 -2.55 -11.98 17.82
CA LYS A 160 -3.16 -13.30 17.92
C LYS A 160 -3.47 -13.82 16.53
N MET A 161 -3.10 -15.07 16.27
CA MET A 161 -3.31 -15.72 14.97
C MET A 161 -3.89 -17.11 15.16
N PRO A 162 -4.76 -17.58 14.24
CA PRO A 162 -5.03 -19.01 14.09
C PRO A 162 -3.76 -19.77 13.72
N LEU A 163 -3.79 -21.09 13.85
CA LEU A 163 -2.67 -21.92 13.38
C LEU A 163 -2.52 -21.82 11.85
N PRO A 164 -1.29 -21.84 11.31
CA PRO A 164 -1.05 -21.75 9.86
C PRO A 164 -1.85 -22.75 9.02
N GLY A 165 -2.01 -23.97 9.51
CA GLY A 165 -2.79 -25.02 8.83
C GLY A 165 -4.31 -24.78 8.71
N GLN A 166 -4.84 -23.72 9.31
CA GLN A 166 -6.24 -23.30 9.16
C GLN A 166 -6.46 -22.34 7.99
N PHE A 167 -5.38 -21.91 7.33
CA PHE A 167 -5.44 -21.05 6.15
C PHE A 167 -5.40 -21.85 4.86
N VAL A 168 -5.97 -21.29 3.80
CA VAL A 168 -6.01 -21.93 2.48
C VAL A 168 -4.66 -21.97 1.77
N SER A 169 -3.74 -21.09 2.18
CA SER A 169 -2.36 -21.01 1.64
C SER A 169 -1.45 -20.25 2.61
N ASP A 170 -0.14 -20.39 2.42
CA ASP A 170 0.88 -19.63 3.15
C ASP A 170 0.73 -18.11 2.88
N ASP A 171 0.42 -17.73 1.64
CA ASP A 171 0.18 -16.33 1.27
C ASP A 171 -1.02 -15.74 2.04
N SER A 172 -2.09 -16.52 2.21
CA SER A 172 -3.26 -16.11 2.99
C SER A 172 -2.93 -15.93 4.48
N TYR A 173 -2.11 -16.82 5.05
CA TYR A 173 -1.61 -16.68 6.41
C TYR A 173 -0.72 -15.44 6.56
N GLN A 174 0.25 -15.27 5.66
CA GLN A 174 1.20 -14.16 5.72
C GLN A 174 0.54 -12.81 5.50
N SER A 175 -0.39 -12.68 4.52
CA SER A 175 -1.11 -11.42 4.30
C SER A 175 -1.96 -11.03 5.51
N THR A 176 -2.59 -12.01 6.19
CA THR A 176 -3.32 -11.78 7.43
C THR A 176 -2.38 -11.36 8.57
N LEU A 177 -1.26 -12.06 8.74
CA LEU A 177 -0.25 -11.69 9.74
C LEU A 177 0.29 -10.28 9.53
N TYR A 178 0.54 -9.89 8.28
CA TYR A 178 1.04 -8.54 7.97
C TYR A 178 -0.01 -7.47 8.24
N HIS A 179 -1.29 -7.75 8.01
CA HIS A 179 -2.37 -6.85 8.41
C HIS A 179 -2.31 -6.56 9.92
N GLU A 180 -2.19 -7.59 10.76
CA GLU A 180 -2.07 -7.43 12.21
C GLU A 180 -0.74 -6.74 12.60
N CYS A 181 0.34 -6.99 11.87
CA CYS A 181 1.61 -6.28 12.06
C CYS A 181 1.49 -4.78 11.73
N ILE A 182 0.72 -4.41 10.70
CA ILE A 182 0.45 -2.99 10.41
C ILE A 182 -0.31 -2.33 11.57
N HIS A 183 -1.34 -2.97 12.14
CA HIS A 183 -1.97 -2.49 13.38
C HIS A 183 -0.94 -2.34 14.50
N ALA A 184 -0.08 -3.34 14.71
CA ALA A 184 0.97 -3.29 15.73
C ALA A 184 1.91 -2.10 15.54
N THR A 185 2.18 -1.64 14.32
CA THR A 185 2.96 -0.40 14.13
C THR A 185 2.29 0.84 14.72
N GLY A 186 0.99 0.82 14.97
CA GLY A 186 0.25 1.92 15.60
C GLY A 186 0.47 2.05 17.10
N HIS A 187 1.08 1.06 17.76
CA HIS A 187 1.36 1.12 19.19
C HIS A 187 2.20 2.34 19.57
N SER A 188 2.01 2.87 20.79
CA SER A 188 2.70 4.07 21.31
C SER A 188 4.23 3.95 21.34
N LYS A 189 4.77 2.72 21.41
CA LYS A 189 6.22 2.45 21.30
C LYS A 189 6.76 2.54 19.86
N ARG A 190 5.91 2.67 18.85
CA ARG A 190 6.27 2.65 17.43
C ARG A 190 5.83 3.94 16.75
N LEU A 191 4.76 3.92 15.96
CA LEU A 191 4.28 5.10 15.21
C LEU A 191 3.20 5.90 15.93
N ASP A 192 2.76 5.45 17.11
CA ASP A 192 1.81 6.14 18.00
C ASP A 192 0.55 6.65 17.28
N ARG A 193 -0.12 5.73 16.54
CA ARG A 193 -1.40 6.02 15.89
C ARG A 193 -2.55 5.80 16.87
N GLU A 194 -3.68 6.50 16.62
CA GLU A 194 -4.91 6.30 17.39
C GLU A 194 -5.52 4.91 17.07
N LEU A 195 -5.45 4.01 18.04
CA LEU A 195 -5.99 2.63 17.94
C LEU A 195 -7.23 2.41 18.83
N THR A 196 -7.81 3.49 19.40
CA THR A 196 -8.87 3.39 20.41
C THR A 196 -10.29 3.40 19.82
N GLY A 197 -10.43 3.41 18.51
CA GLY A 197 -11.72 3.35 17.83
C GLY A 197 -12.54 2.12 18.28
N ARG A 198 -13.80 2.32 18.69
CA ARG A 198 -14.72 1.20 18.96
C ARG A 198 -15.03 0.47 17.65
N PHE A 199 -15.12 -0.84 17.71
CA PHE A 199 -15.55 -1.67 16.56
C PHE A 199 -16.78 -1.07 15.87
N GLY A 200 -16.68 -0.85 14.54
CA GLY A 200 -17.73 -0.23 13.73
C GLY A 200 -17.78 1.30 13.76
N SER A 201 -16.91 1.99 14.52
CA SER A 201 -16.78 3.46 14.46
C SER A 201 -16.04 3.91 13.21
N GLU A 202 -16.15 5.21 12.88
CA GLU A 202 -15.44 5.82 11.75
C GLU A 202 -13.91 5.77 11.94
N ASP A 203 -13.43 6.00 13.16
CA ASP A 203 -11.99 5.90 13.50
C ASP A 203 -11.48 4.47 13.34
N TYR A 204 -12.28 3.48 13.78
CA TYR A 204 -11.95 2.08 13.57
C TYR A 204 -11.88 1.74 12.08
N ALA A 205 -12.90 2.13 11.28
CA ALA A 205 -12.90 1.89 9.84
C ALA A 205 -11.69 2.55 9.13
N LYS A 206 -11.22 3.69 9.63
CA LYS A 206 -10.04 4.36 9.10
C LYS A 206 -8.75 3.59 9.40
N GLU A 207 -8.58 3.09 10.60
CA GLU A 207 -7.42 2.26 10.96
C GLU A 207 -7.43 0.93 10.20
N GLU A 208 -8.60 0.31 9.99
CA GLU A 208 -8.74 -0.87 9.13
C GLU A 208 -8.28 -0.59 7.69
N LEU A 209 -8.63 0.58 7.13
CA LEU A 209 -8.13 0.96 5.80
C LEU A 209 -6.60 1.17 5.79
N VAL A 210 -6.04 1.70 6.86
CA VAL A 210 -4.58 1.82 7.03
C VAL A 210 -3.92 0.44 7.06
N ALA A 211 -4.49 -0.49 7.83
CA ALA A 211 -3.97 -1.84 7.95
C ALA A 211 -4.08 -2.62 6.63
N GLU A 212 -5.22 -2.50 5.94
CA GLU A 212 -5.45 -3.06 4.62
C GLU A 212 -4.39 -2.60 3.62
N LEU A 213 -4.29 -1.29 3.39
CA LEU A 213 -3.37 -0.72 2.42
C LEU A 213 -1.89 -0.96 2.80
N GLY A 214 -1.57 -0.91 4.09
CA GLY A 214 -0.21 -1.16 4.58
C GLY A 214 0.23 -2.60 4.35
N SER A 215 -0.67 -3.57 4.58
CA SER A 215 -0.39 -4.98 4.31
C SER A 215 -0.26 -5.26 2.81
N VAL A 216 -1.05 -4.60 1.96
CA VAL A 216 -0.88 -4.66 0.49
C VAL A 216 0.52 -4.20 0.08
N PHE A 217 0.99 -3.06 0.61
CA PHE A 217 2.33 -2.54 0.30
C PHE A 217 3.44 -3.48 0.79
N LEU A 218 3.27 -4.04 1.98
CA LEU A 218 4.23 -4.97 2.56
C LEU A 218 4.28 -6.29 1.78
N CYS A 219 3.13 -6.86 1.42
CA CYS A 219 3.03 -8.04 0.57
C CYS A 219 3.70 -7.82 -0.80
N ALA A 220 3.45 -6.67 -1.44
CA ALA A 220 4.05 -6.33 -2.72
C ALA A 220 5.58 -6.23 -2.64
N GLU A 221 6.14 -5.70 -1.55
CA GLU A 221 7.59 -5.60 -1.34
C GLU A 221 8.24 -6.96 -1.04
N LEU A 222 7.53 -7.83 -0.32
CA LEU A 222 8.00 -9.15 0.11
C LEU A 222 7.68 -10.27 -0.89
N GLY A 223 6.93 -9.97 -1.97
CA GLY A 223 6.56 -10.96 -2.97
C GLY A 223 5.53 -11.98 -2.49
N VAL A 224 4.70 -11.61 -1.53
CA VAL A 224 3.57 -12.39 -1.02
C VAL A 224 2.32 -12.00 -1.78
N ASN A 225 1.54 -12.97 -2.27
CA ASN A 225 0.26 -12.67 -2.89
C ASN A 225 -0.73 -12.25 -1.81
N TYR A 226 -1.31 -11.07 -1.97
CA TYR A 226 -2.30 -10.59 -1.03
C TYR A 226 -3.60 -11.39 -1.14
N ASP A 227 -4.04 -12.03 -0.07
CA ASP A 227 -5.28 -12.82 -0.02
C ASP A 227 -5.99 -12.70 1.33
N LEU A 228 -6.43 -11.49 1.67
CA LEU A 228 -7.19 -11.22 2.87
C LEU A 228 -8.70 -11.19 2.56
N LYS A 229 -9.49 -11.92 3.34
CA LYS A 229 -10.95 -12.13 3.09
C LYS A 229 -11.89 -11.36 4.04
N GLN A 230 -11.37 -10.56 4.97
CA GLN A 230 -12.15 -10.15 6.14
C GLN A 230 -12.79 -8.74 6.09
N HIS A 231 -12.70 -8.00 4.97
CA HIS A 231 -13.04 -6.57 4.95
C HIS A 231 -14.30 -6.17 4.16
N ALA A 232 -15.11 -7.13 3.69
CA ALA A 232 -16.35 -6.84 2.95
C ALA A 232 -17.25 -5.81 3.65
N SER A 233 -17.34 -5.89 4.98
CA SER A 233 -18.19 -4.99 5.78
C SER A 233 -17.72 -3.54 5.79
N TYR A 234 -16.43 -3.27 5.50
CA TYR A 234 -15.87 -1.91 5.53
C TYR A 234 -15.79 -1.25 4.15
N ILE A 235 -15.76 -2.02 3.06
CA ILE A 235 -15.57 -1.49 1.71
C ILE A 235 -16.59 -0.40 1.36
N GLN A 236 -17.86 -0.62 1.66
CA GLN A 236 -18.91 0.37 1.40
C GLN A 236 -18.76 1.63 2.26
N SER A 237 -18.29 1.51 3.51
CA SER A 237 -18.06 2.66 4.38
C SER A 237 -16.82 3.45 3.91
N TRP A 238 -15.75 2.77 3.51
CA TRP A 238 -14.57 3.41 2.93
C TRP A 238 -14.91 4.15 1.62
N GLN A 239 -15.66 3.51 0.73
CA GLN A 239 -16.11 4.12 -0.52
C GLN A 239 -16.87 5.42 -0.27
N LYS A 240 -17.88 5.38 0.60
CA LYS A 240 -18.66 6.58 0.97
C LYS A 240 -17.77 7.68 1.59
N ALA A 241 -16.87 7.32 2.49
CA ALA A 241 -15.95 8.26 3.12
C ALA A 241 -15.01 8.93 2.10
N ILE A 242 -14.44 8.17 1.17
CA ILE A 242 -13.54 8.66 0.12
C ILE A 242 -14.30 9.55 -0.88
N GLU A 243 -15.53 9.20 -1.24
CA GLU A 243 -16.39 10.01 -2.12
C GLU A 243 -16.80 11.32 -1.47
N SER A 244 -17.08 11.32 -0.16
CA SER A 244 -17.43 12.52 0.59
C SER A 244 -16.22 13.43 0.84
N ASP A 245 -15.08 12.84 1.24
CA ASP A 245 -13.82 13.56 1.47
C ASP A 245 -12.59 12.78 0.95
N PRO A 246 -12.04 13.17 -0.21
CA PRO A 246 -10.82 12.57 -0.75
C PRO A 246 -9.61 12.59 0.21
N ASN A 247 -9.57 13.48 1.21
CA ASN A 247 -8.49 13.49 2.20
C ASN A 247 -8.50 12.23 3.07
N TYR A 248 -9.63 11.55 3.19
CA TYR A 248 -9.71 10.26 3.88
C TYR A 248 -8.73 9.26 3.26
N LEU A 249 -8.78 9.09 1.93
CA LEU A 249 -7.84 8.23 1.19
C LEU A 249 -6.39 8.71 1.31
N LEU A 250 -6.18 10.03 1.14
CA LEU A 250 -4.83 10.61 1.20
C LEU A 250 -4.17 10.38 2.56
N THR A 251 -4.93 10.55 3.64
CA THR A 251 -4.46 10.37 5.02
C THR A 251 -4.20 8.89 5.31
N ALA A 252 -5.17 8.02 5.00
CA ALA A 252 -5.03 6.57 5.23
C ALA A 252 -3.86 5.97 4.44
N SER A 253 -3.73 6.31 3.14
CA SER A 253 -2.64 5.82 2.31
C SER A 253 -1.26 6.31 2.75
N SER A 254 -1.17 7.54 3.29
CA SER A 254 0.07 8.05 3.86
C SER A 254 0.45 7.34 5.16
N ALA A 255 -0.53 7.05 6.03
CA ALA A 255 -0.31 6.28 7.26
C ALA A 255 0.09 4.83 6.95
N ALA A 256 -0.59 4.19 5.98
CA ALA A 256 -0.28 2.86 5.49
C ALA A 256 1.16 2.75 4.95
N GLN A 257 1.57 3.73 4.15
CA GLN A 257 2.94 3.79 3.62
C GLN A 257 3.98 3.87 4.75
N LYS A 258 3.77 4.76 5.74
CA LYS A 258 4.66 4.88 6.90
C LYS A 258 4.74 3.59 7.71
N ALA A 259 3.61 2.90 7.87
CA ALA A 259 3.54 1.64 8.60
C ALA A 259 4.33 0.52 7.88
N ALA A 260 4.15 0.37 6.57
CA ALA A 260 4.90 -0.60 5.77
C ALA A 260 6.41 -0.29 5.74
N GLU A 261 6.78 0.98 5.55
CA GLU A 261 8.18 1.43 5.60
C GLU A 261 8.82 1.18 6.98
N TYR A 262 8.06 1.37 8.05
CA TYR A 262 8.53 1.07 9.40
C TYR A 262 8.81 -0.42 9.56
N CYS A 263 7.88 -1.30 9.17
CA CYS A 263 8.09 -2.75 9.17
C CYS A 263 9.37 -3.13 8.41
N MET A 264 9.52 -2.63 7.20
CA MET A 264 10.68 -2.94 6.35
C MET A 264 11.99 -2.37 6.90
N SER A 265 11.96 -1.21 7.54
CA SER A 265 13.15 -0.63 8.18
C SER A 265 13.63 -1.46 9.36
N GLN A 266 12.70 -1.89 10.24
CA GLN A 266 13.02 -2.76 11.36
C GLN A 266 13.55 -4.13 10.89
N PHE A 267 12.90 -4.70 9.87
CA PHE A 267 13.34 -5.96 9.26
C PHE A 267 14.76 -5.88 8.68
N ARG A 268 15.09 -4.81 7.96
CA ARG A 268 16.45 -4.62 7.41
C ARG A 268 17.50 -4.43 8.50
N MET A 269 17.18 -3.71 9.57
CA MET A 269 18.07 -3.54 10.74
C MET A 269 18.31 -4.87 11.45
N MET A 270 17.27 -5.67 11.68
CA MET A 270 17.40 -7.00 12.27
C MET A 270 18.32 -7.90 11.44
N ARG A 271 18.10 -7.99 10.13
CA ARG A 271 18.93 -8.80 9.23
C ARG A 271 20.38 -8.32 9.10
N GLN A 272 20.62 -7.03 9.24
CA GLN A 272 22.00 -6.50 9.26
C GLN A 272 22.71 -6.93 10.55
N TYR A 273 22.03 -6.81 11.69
CA TYR A 273 22.56 -7.24 12.98
C TYR A 273 22.90 -8.73 12.99
N ASP A 274 21.99 -9.59 12.50
CA ASP A 274 22.23 -11.05 12.43
C ASP A 274 23.47 -11.41 11.60
N LYS A 275 23.76 -10.64 10.54
CA LYS A 275 24.97 -10.85 9.71
C LYS A 275 26.26 -10.37 10.36
N GLU A 276 26.20 -9.41 11.28
CA GLU A 276 27.38 -8.89 11.99
C GLU A 276 27.75 -9.77 13.19
N VAL A 277 26.80 -10.57 13.68
CA VAL A 277 26.98 -11.44 14.88
C VAL A 277 27.27 -12.91 14.49
N ALA A 278 26.95 -13.31 13.24
CA ALA A 278 27.20 -14.66 12.70
C ALA A 278 28.60 -14.78 12.11
#